data_a0784b1ec887a3213e129dbdb7ca1ef4
#
_entry.id   a0784b1ec887a3213e129dbdb7ca1ef4
#
_cell.length_a   1.000
_cell.length_b   1.000
_cell.length_c   1.000
_cell.angle_alpha   90.00
_cell.angle_beta   90.00
_cell.angle_gamma   90.00
#
_symmetry.space_group_name_H-M   'P 1'
#
loop_
_entity.id
_entity.type
_entity.pdbx_description
1 polymer ?
#
loop_
_entity_poly.entity_id
_entity_poly.type
_entity_poly.pdbx_seq_one_letter_code
_entity_poly.pdbx_strand_id
1 'polypeptide(L)'
;MKVTITSIELKSPFHFFALSRQAMQIIRQLRATEYKAFKKQGIWTTHYTMTLWENEAQLRAFATSGAHLAAMRRSGDIARAIKTVTIDADVLPSWRAAKRILKEV
;
A
#
# COMPACT_ATOMS: atom_id res chain seq x y z
N MET A 1 15.90 0.50 7.70
CA MET A 1 14.88 -0.17 6.88
C MET A 1 13.98 0.85 6.23
N LYS A 2 13.18 0.44 5.27
CA LYS A 2 12.24 1.33 4.58
C LYS A 2 10.80 0.95 4.88
N VAL A 3 9.97 1.94 5.15
CA VAL A 3 8.53 1.76 5.34
C VAL A 3 7.81 2.50 4.21
N THR A 4 6.95 1.79 3.49
CA THR A 4 6.08 2.39 2.49
C THR A 4 4.68 2.52 3.07
N ILE A 5 4.16 3.74 3.05
CA ILE A 5 2.81 4.05 3.54
C ILE A 5 1.99 4.51 2.34
N THR A 6 0.85 3.86 2.11
CA THR A 6 -0.02 4.19 0.99
C THR A 6 -1.44 4.46 1.48
N SER A 7 -2.07 5.50 0.95
CA SER A 7 -3.51 5.72 1.11
C SER A 7 -4.18 5.65 -0.25
N ILE A 8 -5.34 5.00 -0.29
CA ILE A 8 -6.16 4.88 -1.49
C ILE A 8 -7.57 5.39 -1.15
N GLU A 9 -8.05 6.37 -1.90
CA GLU A 9 -9.42 6.84 -1.80
C GLU A 9 -10.19 6.35 -3.02
N LEU A 10 -11.21 5.51 -2.80
CA LEU A 10 -12.01 4.93 -3.88
C LEU A 10 -12.98 5.95 -4.46
N LYS A 11 -13.31 5.81 -5.75
CA LYS A 11 -14.30 6.65 -6.43
C LYS A 11 -15.70 6.48 -5.83
N SER A 12 -16.01 5.27 -5.35
CA SER A 12 -17.26 4.98 -4.67
C SER A 12 -17.11 3.74 -3.79
N PRO A 13 -18.02 3.51 -2.81
CA PRO A 13 -17.98 2.29 -2.00
C PRO A 13 -18.11 1.00 -2.82
N PHE A 14 -18.74 1.06 -3.98
CA PHE A 14 -18.92 -0.11 -4.84
C PHE A 14 -17.59 -0.62 -5.41
N HIS A 15 -16.56 0.21 -5.48
CA HIS A 15 -15.23 -0.21 -5.92
C HIS A 15 -14.47 -1.04 -4.87
N PHE A 16 -15.04 -1.20 -3.67
CA PHE A 16 -14.44 -2.00 -2.61
C PHE A 16 -14.16 -3.45 -3.06
N PHE A 17 -15.07 -4.06 -3.83
CA PHE A 17 -14.87 -5.43 -4.28
C PHE A 17 -13.68 -5.54 -5.25
N ALA A 18 -13.53 -4.59 -6.16
CA ALA A 18 -12.39 -4.55 -7.06
C ALA A 18 -11.09 -4.34 -6.30
N LEU A 19 -11.07 -3.42 -5.31
CA LEU A 19 -9.92 -3.20 -4.46
C LEU A 19 -9.55 -4.46 -3.68
N SER A 20 -10.55 -5.16 -3.11
CA SER A 20 -10.32 -6.38 -2.33
C SER A 20 -9.70 -7.48 -3.19
N ARG A 21 -10.16 -7.64 -4.43
CA ARG A 21 -9.58 -8.61 -5.37
C ARG A 21 -8.13 -8.27 -5.66
N GLN A 22 -7.82 -7.02 -5.97
CA GLN A 22 -6.46 -6.57 -6.24
C GLN A 22 -5.58 -6.74 -5.00
N ALA A 23 -6.09 -6.38 -3.82
CA ALA A 23 -5.37 -6.53 -2.56
C ALA A 23 -5.01 -7.98 -2.27
N MET A 24 -5.93 -8.93 -2.53
CA MET A 24 -5.65 -10.35 -2.34
C MET A 24 -4.51 -10.83 -3.23
N GLN A 25 -4.49 -10.40 -4.49
CA GLN A 25 -3.42 -10.74 -5.43
C GLN A 25 -2.09 -10.16 -5.00
N ILE A 26 -2.09 -8.91 -4.55
CA ILE A 26 -0.89 -8.22 -4.05
C ILE A 26 -0.37 -8.91 -2.78
N ILE A 27 -1.24 -9.29 -1.86
CA ILE A 27 -0.85 -10.00 -0.63
C ILE A 27 -0.23 -11.36 -0.97
N ARG A 28 -0.75 -12.08 -1.95
CA ARG A 28 -0.14 -13.33 -2.41
C ARG A 28 1.26 -13.11 -2.96
N GLN A 29 1.45 -12.06 -3.75
CA GLN A 29 2.77 -11.68 -4.24
C GLN A 29 3.69 -11.31 -3.07
N LEU A 30 3.19 -10.53 -2.11
CA LEU A 30 3.94 -10.09 -0.95
C LEU A 30 4.46 -11.28 -0.11
N ARG A 31 3.61 -12.30 0.10
CA ARG A 31 3.98 -13.50 0.86
C ARG A 31 5.14 -14.28 0.26
N ALA A 32 5.40 -14.11 -1.04
CA ALA A 32 6.55 -14.73 -1.71
C ALA A 32 7.83 -13.90 -1.57
N THR A 33 7.80 -12.78 -0.86
CA THR A 33 8.94 -11.89 -0.67
C THR A 33 9.44 -11.93 0.77
N GLU A 34 10.55 -11.24 1.02
CA GLU A 34 11.18 -11.15 2.34
C GLU A 34 10.76 -9.88 3.09
N TYR A 35 9.51 -9.45 2.95
CA TYR A 35 9.04 -8.31 3.72
C TYR A 35 9.14 -8.57 5.21
N LYS A 36 9.36 -7.51 6.01
CA LYS A 36 9.53 -7.63 7.46
C LYS A 36 8.22 -7.50 8.23
N ALA A 37 7.32 -6.63 7.78
CA ALA A 37 6.03 -6.44 8.42
C ALA A 37 5.04 -5.80 7.45
N PHE A 38 3.76 -6.05 7.67
CA PHE A 38 2.68 -5.50 6.85
C PHE A 38 1.46 -5.22 7.72
N LYS A 39 0.82 -4.06 7.52
CA LYS A 39 -0.44 -3.71 8.16
C LYS A 39 -1.36 -3.03 7.15
N LYS A 40 -2.65 -3.26 7.31
CA LYS A 40 -3.68 -2.59 6.50
C LYS A 40 -4.81 -2.10 7.40
N GLN A 41 -5.44 -0.99 6.99
CA GLN A 41 -6.62 -0.43 7.64
C GLN A 41 -7.52 0.14 6.55
N GLY A 42 -8.82 -0.05 6.66
CA GLY A 42 -9.76 0.51 5.69
C GLY A 42 -11.07 0.90 6.35
N ILE A 43 -11.56 2.10 6.02
CA ILE A 43 -12.86 2.59 6.46
C ILE A 43 -13.56 3.19 5.25
N TRP A 44 -14.74 2.62 4.91
CA TRP A 44 -15.57 3.10 3.81
C TRP A 44 -14.78 3.17 2.49
N THR A 45 -14.54 4.37 1.96
CA THR A 45 -13.81 4.56 0.70
C THR A 45 -12.32 4.83 0.87
N THR A 46 -11.83 4.99 2.11
CA THR A 46 -10.44 5.30 2.38
C THR A 46 -9.72 4.08 2.96
N HIS A 47 -8.64 3.66 2.32
CA HIS A 47 -7.86 2.49 2.71
C HIS A 47 -6.39 2.84 2.83
N TYR A 48 -5.72 2.21 3.80
CA TYR A 48 -4.32 2.44 4.10
C TYR A 48 -3.56 1.13 4.17
N THR A 49 -2.32 1.14 3.70
CA THR A 49 -1.39 0.02 3.88
C THR A 49 -0.03 0.53 4.33
N MET A 50 0.68 -0.30 5.10
CA MET A 50 2.07 -0.07 5.46
C MET A 50 2.85 -1.37 5.29
N THR A 51 4.04 -1.28 4.70
CA THR A 51 4.95 -2.43 4.55
C THR A 51 6.35 -2.03 4.96
N LEU A 52 6.99 -2.87 5.77
CA LEU A 52 8.37 -2.69 6.20
C LEU A 52 9.30 -3.58 5.37
N TRP A 53 10.33 -2.98 4.78
CA TRP A 53 11.33 -3.64 3.95
C TRP A 53 12.72 -3.41 4.51
N GLU A 54 13.60 -4.39 4.32
CA GLU A 54 14.99 -4.25 4.77
C GLU A 54 15.72 -3.13 4.02
N ASN A 55 15.49 -3.01 2.72
CA ASN A 55 16.13 -1.98 1.90
C ASN A 55 15.23 -1.56 0.75
N GLU A 56 15.66 -0.50 0.06
CA GLU A 56 14.92 0.07 -1.06
C GLU A 56 14.86 -0.86 -2.28
N ALA A 57 15.89 -1.67 -2.50
CA ALA A 57 15.91 -2.59 -3.63
C ALA A 57 14.79 -3.64 -3.54
N GLN A 58 14.53 -4.17 -2.35
CA GLN A 58 13.43 -5.12 -2.13
C GLN A 58 12.08 -4.44 -2.35
N LEU A 59 11.91 -3.21 -1.84
CA LEU A 59 10.71 -2.42 -2.05
C LEU A 59 10.43 -2.20 -3.53
N ARG A 60 11.42 -1.76 -4.30
CA ARG A 60 11.27 -1.50 -5.73
C ARG A 60 10.98 -2.77 -6.52
N ALA A 61 11.65 -3.85 -6.20
CA ALA A 61 11.41 -5.13 -6.88
C ALA A 61 9.95 -5.58 -6.74
N PHE A 62 9.38 -5.42 -5.55
CA PHE A 62 7.97 -5.72 -5.32
C PHE A 62 7.04 -4.75 -6.05
N ALA A 63 7.29 -3.45 -5.91
CA ALA A 63 6.41 -2.40 -6.45
C ALA A 63 6.32 -2.43 -7.98
N THR A 64 7.39 -2.87 -8.67
CA THR A 64 7.48 -2.82 -10.13
C THR A 64 7.20 -4.16 -10.80
N SER A 65 6.65 -5.14 -10.10
CA SER A 65 6.42 -6.47 -10.66
C SER A 65 5.08 -7.08 -10.25
N GLY A 66 4.65 -8.08 -11.02
CA GLY A 66 3.52 -8.95 -10.69
C GLY A 66 2.19 -8.25 -10.48
N ALA A 67 1.45 -8.72 -9.48
CA ALA A 67 0.11 -8.22 -9.15
C ALA A 67 0.11 -6.76 -8.72
N HIS A 68 1.16 -6.30 -8.02
CA HIS A 68 1.26 -4.91 -7.60
C HIS A 68 1.35 -3.97 -8.80
N LEU A 69 2.19 -4.31 -9.79
CA LEU A 69 2.30 -3.51 -11.01
C LEU A 69 0.99 -3.49 -11.79
N ALA A 70 0.32 -4.64 -11.91
CA ALA A 70 -0.97 -4.73 -12.58
C ALA A 70 -2.02 -3.86 -11.89
N ALA A 71 -2.06 -3.87 -10.55
CA ALA A 71 -2.98 -3.04 -9.77
C ALA A 71 -2.69 -1.54 -9.96
N MET A 72 -1.42 -1.15 -9.99
CA MET A 72 -1.05 0.25 -10.23
C MET A 72 -1.55 0.74 -11.59
N ARG A 73 -1.45 -0.07 -12.63
CA ARG A 73 -1.92 0.28 -13.97
C ARG A 73 -3.43 0.45 -14.04
N ARG A 74 -4.18 -0.24 -13.16
CA ARG A 74 -5.65 -0.19 -13.10
C ARG A 74 -6.17 0.74 -12.03
N SER A 75 -5.30 1.39 -11.25
CA SER A 75 -5.71 2.20 -10.09
C SER A 75 -6.65 3.34 -10.48
N GLY A 76 -6.46 3.93 -11.67
CA GLY A 76 -7.32 5.00 -12.14
C GLY A 76 -8.78 4.60 -12.36
N ASP A 77 -9.07 3.30 -12.50
CA ASP A 77 -10.43 2.80 -12.70
C ASP A 77 -11.24 2.79 -11.40
N ILE A 78 -10.57 2.62 -10.25
CA ILE A 78 -11.23 2.43 -8.96
C ILE A 78 -10.91 3.51 -7.93
N ALA A 79 -9.78 4.22 -8.08
CA ALA A 79 -9.32 5.19 -7.09
C ALA A 79 -9.44 6.62 -7.60
N ARG A 80 -9.96 7.50 -6.74
CA ARG A 80 -10.00 8.94 -6.97
C ARG A 80 -8.66 9.59 -6.61
N ALA A 81 -7.99 9.09 -5.59
CA ALA A 81 -6.70 9.59 -5.13
C ALA A 81 -5.86 8.49 -4.52
N ILE A 82 -4.56 8.49 -4.81
CA ILE A 82 -3.60 7.58 -4.21
C ILE A 82 -2.39 8.42 -3.78
N LYS A 83 -1.99 8.25 -2.52
CA LYS A 83 -0.75 8.84 -2.00
C LYS A 83 0.15 7.72 -1.50
N THR A 84 1.43 7.83 -1.82
CA THR A 84 2.44 6.89 -1.34
C THR A 84 3.65 7.67 -0.84
N VAL A 85 4.16 7.30 0.33
CA VAL A 85 5.37 7.88 0.88
C VAL A 85 6.25 6.76 1.41
N THR A 86 7.56 6.91 1.24
CA THR A 86 8.55 5.97 1.78
C THR A 86 9.41 6.71 2.80
N ILE A 87 9.55 6.14 3.99
CA ILE A 87 10.33 6.70 5.08
C ILE A 87 11.37 5.71 5.58
N ASP A 88 12.39 6.22 6.25
CA ASP A 88 13.37 5.39 6.95
C ASP A 88 12.84 5.11 8.35
N ALA A 89 12.68 3.83 8.69
CA ALA A 89 12.26 3.39 10.01
C ALA A 89 12.57 1.90 10.19
N ASP A 90 12.79 1.48 11.43
CA ASP A 90 13.09 0.08 11.75
C ASP A 90 11.84 -0.71 12.16
N VAL A 91 10.74 -0.01 12.40
CA VAL A 91 9.45 -0.61 12.74
C VAL A 91 8.34 0.14 12.04
N LEU A 92 7.18 -0.50 11.88
CA LEU A 92 6.01 0.18 11.34
C LEU A 92 5.52 1.25 12.33
N PRO A 93 5.24 2.48 11.86
CA PRO A 93 4.68 3.51 12.73
C PRO A 93 3.24 3.16 13.12
N SER A 94 2.70 3.86 14.12
CA SER A 94 1.27 3.80 14.43
C SER A 94 0.46 4.36 13.26
N TRP A 95 -0.81 3.98 13.16
CA TRP A 95 -1.69 4.54 12.13
C TRP A 95 -1.84 6.06 12.28
N ARG A 96 -1.84 6.57 13.51
CA ARG A 96 -1.89 8.01 13.77
C ARG A 96 -0.68 8.72 13.14
N ALA A 97 0.52 8.19 13.38
CA ALA A 97 1.75 8.74 12.82
C ALA A 97 1.77 8.61 11.29
N ALA A 98 1.36 7.46 10.76
CA ALA A 98 1.32 7.22 9.32
C ALA A 98 0.39 8.19 8.60
N LYS A 99 -0.79 8.42 9.14
CA LYS A 99 -1.75 9.38 8.57
C LYS A 99 -1.25 10.80 8.62
N ARG A 100 -0.51 11.17 9.67
CA ARG A 100 0.13 12.48 9.78
C ARG A 100 1.19 12.65 8.69
N ILE A 101 2.03 11.65 8.48
CA ILE A 101 3.08 11.67 7.46
C ILE A 101 2.45 11.85 6.07
N LEU A 102 1.38 11.15 5.77
CA LEU A 102 0.67 11.27 4.49
C LEU A 102 0.08 12.66 4.27
N LYS A 103 -0.34 13.35 5.32
CA LYS A 103 -0.88 14.72 5.21
C LYS A 103 0.19 15.75 4.87
N GLU A 104 1.45 15.48 5.22
CA GLU A 104 2.56 16.40 4.99
C GLU A 104 3.18 16.25 3.59
N VAL A 105 2.68 15.34 2.81
CA VAL A 105 3.20 15.06 1.48
C VAL A 105 2.47 15.85 0.41
#